data_c3e43a92d19148b84ef42a1c50b2c80f
#
_entry.id   c3e43a92d19148b84ef42a1c50b2c80f
#
_cell.length_a   1.000
_cell.length_b   1.000
_cell.length_c   1.000
_cell.angle_alpha   90.00
_cell.angle_beta   90.00
_cell.angle_gamma   90.00
#
_symmetry.space_group_name_H-M   'P 1'
#
loop_
_entity.id
_entity.type
_entity.pdbx_description
1 polymer ?
#
loop_
_entity_poly.entity_id
_entity_poly.type
_entity_poly.pdbx_seq_one_letter_code
_entity_poly.pdbx_strand_id
1 'polypeptide(L)'
;SIIPLCLASRGSYKPYYFTENQHAVTASPLIYYIITPSCLLQISEDLSTARISDNTELISYYRNFFQTKLQNCDLLIQCSSNIMEVLQEYIAGTSPDTMQVFMSQPCPGRYITPAIIKKYLNSNDMPYHPMYELVEQHFSVLRQDQITYLTVFTEKGLSDLTQTCVLQDMPPQYVPPLDPDDIRQMLKTLYKEISDETISGLILRPTHLQLPDYLTIYVTSTGIHIYTTNAFVFGAYCCNIHIQEHSLCKIFSEFIKNLPGSPLVYTKEETLNLLKQYIALMP
;
A
#
# COMPACT_ATOMS: atom_id res chain seq x y z
N SER A 1 3.39 5.16 15.52
CA SER A 1 3.00 4.46 14.29
C SER A 1 4.20 3.75 13.67
N ILE A 2 4.09 2.46 13.36
CA ILE A 2 5.19 1.63 12.83
C ILE A 2 5.39 1.88 11.32
N ILE A 3 4.32 2.12 10.58
CA ILE A 3 4.35 2.30 9.11
C ILE A 3 5.30 3.42 8.66
N PRO A 4 5.27 4.65 9.23
CA PRO A 4 6.21 5.69 8.88
C PRO A 4 7.67 5.32 9.13
N LEU A 5 7.96 4.53 10.18
CA LEU A 5 9.32 4.05 10.47
C LEU A 5 9.80 3.05 9.40
N CYS A 6 8.93 2.14 8.96
CA CYS A 6 9.24 1.21 7.87
C CYS A 6 9.56 1.95 6.58
N LEU A 7 8.73 2.93 6.20
CA LEU A 7 8.94 3.77 5.02
C LEU A 7 10.23 4.59 5.12
N ALA A 8 10.43 5.32 6.21
CA ALA A 8 11.60 6.17 6.43
C ALA A 8 12.92 5.39 6.47
N SER A 9 12.89 4.15 7.00
CA SER A 9 14.07 3.29 7.10
C SER A 9 14.38 2.51 5.81
N ARG A 10 13.52 2.60 4.80
CA ARG A 10 13.63 1.84 3.53
C ARG A 10 13.79 0.34 3.76
N GLY A 11 13.03 -0.23 4.70
CA GLY A 11 13.08 -1.65 5.03
C GLY A 11 14.21 -2.07 5.98
N SER A 12 15.04 -1.15 6.45
CA SER A 12 16.04 -1.47 7.50
C SER A 12 15.37 -1.70 8.85
N TYR A 13 14.25 -1.06 9.14
CA TYR A 13 13.43 -1.32 10.31
C TYR A 13 12.49 -2.48 10.04
N LYS A 14 12.62 -3.55 10.81
CA LYS A 14 11.83 -4.79 10.68
C LYS A 14 11.06 -5.04 11.97
N PRO A 15 9.77 -4.73 12.04
CA PRO A 15 8.92 -5.06 13.18
C PRO A 15 8.51 -6.52 13.14
N TYR A 16 8.63 -7.18 14.28
CA TYR A 16 8.18 -8.57 14.48
C TYR A 16 7.11 -8.62 15.56
N TYR A 17 6.26 -9.66 15.50
CA TYR A 17 5.23 -9.91 16.48
C TYR A 17 5.17 -11.40 16.83
N PHE A 18 4.55 -11.74 17.94
CA PHE A 18 4.19 -13.09 18.31
C PHE A 18 2.78 -13.09 18.89
N THR A 19 2.10 -14.23 18.81
CA THR A 19 0.78 -14.44 19.41
C THR A 19 0.92 -15.11 20.77
N GLU A 20 0.13 -14.69 21.75
CA GLU A 20 0.22 -15.13 23.15
C GLU A 20 0.15 -16.66 23.32
N ASN A 21 -0.50 -17.37 22.41
CA ASN A 21 -0.60 -18.82 22.46
C ASN A 21 0.71 -19.58 22.15
N GLN A 22 1.75 -18.88 21.73
CA GLN A 22 3.01 -19.52 21.29
C GLN A 22 4.12 -19.49 22.35
N HIS A 23 4.05 -18.63 23.39
CA HIS A 23 5.17 -18.50 24.32
C HIS A 23 4.78 -18.15 25.74
N ALA A 24 5.31 -18.92 26.70
CA ALA A 24 5.40 -18.51 28.09
C ALA A 24 6.32 -17.26 28.18
N VAL A 25 5.76 -16.13 28.52
CA VAL A 25 6.52 -14.88 28.76
C VAL A 25 7.35 -15.13 30.03
N THR A 26 8.65 -15.28 29.90
CA THR A 26 9.55 -15.18 31.05
C THR A 26 9.50 -13.74 31.55
N ALA A 27 8.91 -13.56 32.72
CA ALA A 27 8.82 -12.24 33.34
C ALA A 27 10.24 -11.70 33.61
N SER A 28 10.63 -10.68 32.86
CA SER A 28 11.82 -9.88 33.15
C SER A 28 11.37 -8.61 33.86
N PRO A 29 11.99 -8.22 34.97
CA PRO A 29 11.65 -6.95 35.66
C PRO A 29 11.97 -5.70 34.81
N LEU A 30 12.79 -5.86 33.75
CA LEU A 30 13.11 -4.82 32.78
C LEU A 30 12.63 -5.32 31.41
N ILE A 31 11.41 -4.97 31.05
CA ILE A 31 10.69 -5.52 29.90
C ILE A 31 11.23 -4.96 28.58
N TYR A 32 11.60 -3.69 28.56
CA TYR A 32 12.10 -3.05 27.36
C TYR A 32 13.62 -3.00 27.36
N TYR A 33 14.23 -3.28 26.21
CA TYR A 33 15.66 -3.14 26.06
C TYR A 33 16.03 -2.76 24.62
N ILE A 34 17.14 -2.04 24.47
CA ILE A 34 17.76 -1.69 23.20
C ILE A 34 19.18 -2.24 23.22
N ILE A 35 19.55 -3.03 22.22
CA ILE A 35 20.88 -3.60 22.09
C ILE A 35 21.58 -2.91 20.91
N THR A 36 22.74 -2.35 21.19
CA THR A 36 23.68 -1.86 20.18
C THR A 36 24.91 -2.75 20.11
N PRO A 37 25.86 -2.55 19.18
CA PRO A 37 27.12 -3.28 19.19
C PRO A 37 27.92 -3.16 20.50
N SER A 38 27.83 -2.02 21.21
CA SER A 38 28.66 -1.68 22.36
C SER A 38 27.89 -1.36 23.65
N CYS A 39 26.57 -1.40 23.63
CA CYS A 39 25.76 -0.97 24.76
C CYS A 39 24.44 -1.73 24.83
N LEU A 40 23.98 -2.00 26.03
CA LEU A 40 22.66 -2.49 26.40
C LEU A 40 21.94 -1.40 27.21
N LEU A 41 20.82 -0.91 26.71
CA LEU A 41 19.88 -0.07 27.47
C LEU A 41 18.70 -0.94 27.91
N GLN A 42 18.40 -0.94 29.19
CA GLN A 42 17.27 -1.63 29.80
C GLN A 42 16.33 -0.58 30.40
N ILE A 43 15.02 -0.74 30.23
CA ILE A 43 14.02 0.22 30.67
C ILE A 43 12.91 -0.53 31.43
N SER A 44 12.47 0.04 32.56
CA SER A 44 11.36 -0.49 33.33
C SER A 44 10.03 -0.35 32.59
N GLU A 45 9.03 -1.15 32.97
CA GLU A 45 7.70 -1.15 32.37
C GLU A 45 7.02 0.21 32.45
N ASP A 46 7.16 0.89 33.57
CA ASP A 46 6.61 2.22 33.82
C ASP A 46 7.43 3.37 33.20
N LEU A 47 8.52 3.04 32.49
CA LEU A 47 9.45 3.96 31.87
C LEU A 47 10.15 4.93 32.87
N SER A 48 10.06 4.66 34.15
CA SER A 48 10.61 5.55 35.22
C SER A 48 12.11 5.33 35.44
N THR A 49 12.63 4.15 35.11
CA THR A 49 14.02 3.77 35.37
C THR A 49 14.65 3.19 34.12
N ALA A 50 15.88 3.65 33.86
CA ALA A 50 16.70 3.11 32.77
C ALA A 50 18.12 2.77 33.27
N ARG A 51 18.66 1.66 32.79
CA ARG A 51 20.03 1.21 33.09
C ARG A 51 20.80 1.03 31.79
N ILE A 52 21.99 1.61 31.73
CA ILE A 52 22.94 1.42 30.62
C ILE A 52 24.09 0.53 31.10
N SER A 53 24.48 -0.43 30.24
CA SER A 53 25.63 -1.30 30.49
C SER A 53 26.47 -1.47 29.22
N ASP A 54 27.78 -1.39 29.36
CA ASP A 54 28.80 -1.70 28.34
C ASP A 54 29.47 -3.07 28.54
N ASN A 55 28.93 -3.86 29.50
CA ASN A 55 29.44 -5.22 29.78
C ASN A 55 29.19 -6.12 28.56
N THR A 56 30.28 -6.59 27.94
CA THR A 56 30.24 -7.40 26.70
C THR A 56 29.55 -8.75 26.87
N GLU A 57 29.68 -9.39 28.04
CA GLU A 57 29.04 -10.67 28.34
C GLU A 57 27.51 -10.48 28.45
N LEU A 58 27.08 -9.44 29.14
CA LEU A 58 25.68 -9.10 29.28
C LEU A 58 25.04 -8.73 27.92
N ILE A 59 25.75 -7.92 27.11
CA ILE A 59 25.33 -7.58 25.74
C ILE A 59 25.17 -8.84 24.89
N SER A 60 26.14 -9.77 24.96
CA SER A 60 26.11 -11.03 24.23
C SER A 60 24.98 -11.92 24.69
N TYR A 61 24.71 -11.99 25.98
CA TYR A 61 23.57 -12.73 26.55
C TYR A 61 22.24 -12.19 26.00
N TYR A 62 22.00 -10.87 26.07
CA TYR A 62 20.76 -10.29 25.57
C TYR A 62 20.63 -10.40 24.05
N ARG A 63 21.72 -10.35 23.31
CA ARG A 63 21.72 -10.56 21.86
C ARG A 63 21.27 -11.99 21.52
N ASN A 64 21.82 -12.99 22.20
CA ASN A 64 21.43 -14.39 22.01
C ASN A 64 19.97 -14.62 22.42
N PHE A 65 19.56 -14.04 23.54
CA PHE A 65 18.16 -14.07 23.98
C PHE A 65 17.22 -13.48 22.97
N PHE A 66 17.53 -12.30 22.41
CA PHE A 66 16.77 -11.66 21.34
C PHE A 66 16.67 -12.55 20.09
N GLN A 67 17.80 -13.11 19.64
CA GLN A 67 17.83 -13.98 18.47
C GLN A 67 16.96 -15.23 18.67
N THR A 68 17.00 -15.83 19.86
CA THR A 68 16.16 -16.99 20.21
C THR A 68 14.67 -16.62 20.21
N LYS A 69 14.33 -15.44 20.73
CA LYS A 69 12.93 -14.93 20.67
C LYS A 69 12.50 -14.66 19.24
N LEU A 70 13.36 -14.08 18.43
CA LEU A 70 13.08 -13.70 17.05
C LEU A 70 12.75 -14.93 16.18
N GLN A 71 13.35 -16.10 16.46
CA GLN A 71 13.04 -17.35 15.75
C GLN A 71 11.59 -17.82 15.87
N ASN A 72 10.89 -17.32 16.88
CA ASN A 72 9.50 -17.65 17.17
C ASN A 72 8.56 -16.47 16.92
N CYS A 73 9.02 -15.47 16.22
CA CYS A 73 8.23 -14.29 15.85
C CYS A 73 8.02 -14.26 14.34
N ASP A 74 6.86 -13.77 13.94
CA ASP A 74 6.56 -13.49 12.54
C ASP A 74 6.89 -12.03 12.21
N LEU A 75 7.31 -11.79 10.98
CA LEU A 75 7.53 -10.43 10.49
C LEU A 75 6.17 -9.75 10.33
N LEU A 76 5.96 -8.65 11.07
CA LEU A 76 4.69 -7.91 11.01
C LEU A 76 4.55 -7.15 9.69
N ILE A 77 5.63 -6.53 9.24
CA ILE A 77 5.66 -5.68 8.05
C ILE A 77 6.92 -6.02 7.25
N GLN A 78 6.72 -6.43 6.02
CA GLN A 78 7.78 -6.51 5.00
C GLN A 78 7.81 -5.19 4.23
N CYS A 79 8.99 -4.63 4.02
CA CYS A 79 9.19 -3.42 3.23
C CYS A 79 10.21 -3.69 2.12
N SER A 80 9.82 -3.44 0.88
CA SER A 80 10.68 -3.56 -0.29
C SER A 80 10.75 -2.23 -1.03
N SER A 81 11.94 -1.89 -1.56
CA SER A 81 12.18 -0.69 -2.36
C SER A 81 12.78 -0.98 -3.73
N ASN A 82 13.03 -2.24 -4.04
CA ASN A 82 13.44 -2.69 -5.37
C ASN A 82 12.21 -2.85 -6.25
N ILE A 83 12.16 -2.18 -7.41
CA ILE A 83 10.98 -2.19 -8.30
C ILE A 83 10.57 -3.60 -8.73
N MET A 84 11.53 -4.49 -8.98
CA MET A 84 11.22 -5.86 -9.38
C MET A 84 10.62 -6.68 -8.23
N GLU A 85 11.17 -6.53 -7.03
CA GLU A 85 10.62 -7.14 -5.82
C GLU A 85 9.22 -6.61 -5.52
N VAL A 86 9.03 -5.29 -5.60
CA VAL A 86 7.73 -4.63 -5.41
C VAL A 86 6.69 -5.19 -6.38
N LEU A 87 7.02 -5.31 -7.67
CA LEU A 87 6.11 -5.87 -8.67
C LEU A 87 5.81 -7.36 -8.40
N GLN A 88 6.82 -8.15 -8.03
CA GLN A 88 6.62 -9.56 -7.70
C GLN A 88 5.73 -9.73 -6.46
N GLU A 89 5.95 -8.95 -5.41
CA GLU A 89 5.10 -8.93 -4.21
C GLU A 89 3.66 -8.51 -4.55
N TYR A 90 3.52 -7.53 -5.43
CA TYR A 90 2.22 -7.04 -5.90
C TYR A 90 1.45 -8.13 -6.64
N ILE A 91 2.11 -8.84 -7.56
CA ILE A 91 1.52 -9.95 -8.32
C ILE A 91 1.14 -11.09 -7.39
N ALA A 92 2.05 -11.46 -6.47
CA ALA A 92 1.81 -12.52 -5.50
C ALA A 92 0.66 -12.18 -4.53
N GLY A 93 0.50 -10.90 -4.19
CA GLY A 93 -0.56 -10.42 -3.32
C GLY A 93 -1.90 -10.16 -4.02
N THR A 94 -1.92 -10.13 -5.36
CA THR A 94 -3.16 -9.90 -6.10
C THR A 94 -4.07 -11.12 -6.01
N SER A 95 -5.22 -10.94 -5.34
CA SER A 95 -6.22 -12.00 -5.19
C SER A 95 -7.20 -11.97 -6.35
N PRO A 96 -7.57 -13.13 -6.94
CA PRO A 96 -8.62 -13.18 -7.95
C PRO A 96 -10.04 -12.96 -7.37
N ASP A 97 -10.20 -12.94 -6.05
CA ASP A 97 -11.52 -12.91 -5.41
C ASP A 97 -11.97 -11.50 -5.03
N THR A 98 -11.10 -10.75 -4.37
CA THR A 98 -11.44 -9.44 -3.82
C THR A 98 -10.26 -8.49 -3.87
N MET A 99 -10.50 -7.28 -4.35
CA MET A 99 -9.55 -6.19 -4.31
C MET A 99 -10.21 -4.89 -3.88
N GLN A 100 -9.73 -4.31 -2.81
CA GLN A 100 -10.15 -3.01 -2.32
C GLN A 100 -8.99 -2.04 -2.47
N VAL A 101 -9.18 -0.97 -3.22
CA VAL A 101 -8.14 0.03 -3.51
C VAL A 101 -8.51 1.35 -2.86
N PHE A 102 -7.56 1.92 -2.16
CA PHE A 102 -7.70 3.19 -1.48
C PHE A 102 -6.52 4.09 -1.87
N MET A 103 -6.77 5.07 -2.72
CA MET A 103 -5.75 5.98 -3.25
C MET A 103 -6.36 7.34 -3.62
N SER A 104 -5.53 8.36 -3.81
CA SER A 104 -6.02 9.71 -4.14
C SER A 104 -6.72 9.75 -5.50
N GLN A 105 -6.12 9.17 -6.54
CA GLN A 105 -6.73 9.07 -7.87
C GLN A 105 -7.66 7.86 -7.99
N PRO A 106 -8.62 7.85 -8.94
CA PRO A 106 -9.28 6.61 -9.35
C PRO A 106 -8.24 5.58 -9.79
N CYS A 107 -8.27 4.37 -9.24
CA CYS A 107 -7.29 3.35 -9.58
C CYS A 107 -7.44 2.95 -11.07
N PRO A 108 -6.41 3.15 -11.90
CA PRO A 108 -6.47 2.83 -13.32
C PRO A 108 -6.24 1.35 -13.61
N GLY A 109 -5.75 0.56 -12.65
CA GLY A 109 -5.22 -0.78 -12.87
C GLY A 109 -6.14 -1.72 -13.65
N ARG A 110 -7.46 -1.65 -13.37
CA ARG A 110 -8.47 -2.45 -14.10
C ARG A 110 -8.59 -2.06 -15.58
N TYR A 111 -8.22 -0.84 -15.93
CA TYR A 111 -8.37 -0.28 -17.29
C TYR A 111 -7.06 -0.28 -18.10
N ILE A 112 -5.95 -0.67 -17.48
CA ILE A 112 -4.66 -0.80 -18.15
C ILE A 112 -4.67 -2.07 -19.02
N THR A 113 -4.81 -1.88 -20.32
CA THR A 113 -4.81 -2.95 -21.32
C THR A 113 -3.39 -3.24 -21.84
N PRO A 114 -3.15 -4.42 -22.51
CA PRO A 114 -1.87 -4.69 -23.16
C PRO A 114 -1.45 -3.61 -24.14
N ALA A 115 -2.40 -3.02 -24.84
CA ALA A 115 -2.15 -1.93 -25.78
C ALA A 115 -1.64 -0.66 -25.09
N ILE A 116 -2.24 -0.31 -23.93
CA ILE A 116 -1.81 0.82 -23.12
C ILE A 116 -0.42 0.56 -22.52
N ILE A 117 -0.17 -0.63 -21.97
CA ILE A 117 1.15 -1.00 -21.45
C ILE A 117 2.20 -0.83 -22.56
N LYS A 118 1.95 -1.39 -23.74
CA LYS A 118 2.87 -1.31 -24.88
C LYS A 118 3.09 0.14 -25.36
N LYS A 119 2.06 0.99 -25.29
CA LYS A 119 2.13 2.39 -25.74
C LYS A 119 2.97 3.26 -24.80
N TYR A 120 2.90 3.02 -23.48
CA TYR A 120 3.45 3.94 -22.49
C TYR A 120 4.65 3.42 -21.71
N LEU A 121 4.86 2.10 -21.65
CA LEU A 121 6.03 1.57 -20.97
C LEU A 121 7.30 1.98 -21.70
N ASN A 122 8.12 2.82 -21.07
CA ASN A 122 9.36 3.30 -21.66
C ASN A 122 10.38 2.17 -21.76
N SER A 123 10.70 1.75 -22.98
CA SER A 123 11.60 0.61 -23.26
C SER A 123 13.09 0.93 -23.10
N ASN A 124 13.45 2.23 -22.95
CA ASN A 124 14.85 2.63 -22.96
C ASN A 124 15.55 2.44 -21.61
N ASP A 125 14.80 2.47 -20.50
CA ASP A 125 15.36 2.46 -19.14
C ASP A 125 15.13 1.14 -18.38
N MET A 126 14.45 0.17 -19.00
CA MET A 126 14.18 -1.13 -18.40
C MET A 126 14.37 -2.30 -19.36
N PRO A 127 14.77 -3.48 -18.86
CA PRO A 127 14.70 -4.70 -19.65
C PRO A 127 13.23 -4.97 -20.01
N TYR A 128 12.84 -4.48 -21.19
CA TYR A 128 11.46 -4.40 -21.67
C TYR A 128 10.66 -5.69 -21.47
N HIS A 129 11.26 -6.83 -21.77
CA HIS A 129 10.54 -8.10 -21.80
C HIS A 129 10.09 -8.62 -20.42
N PRO A 130 10.97 -8.78 -19.43
CA PRO A 130 10.56 -9.27 -18.11
C PRO A 130 9.59 -8.34 -17.39
N MET A 131 9.79 -7.01 -17.53
CA MET A 131 8.92 -6.02 -16.90
C MET A 131 7.53 -5.99 -17.53
N TYR A 132 7.46 -6.06 -18.86
CA TYR A 132 6.19 -6.10 -19.57
C TYR A 132 5.35 -7.31 -19.14
N GLU A 133 5.95 -8.50 -19.06
CA GLU A 133 5.26 -9.71 -18.63
C GLU A 133 4.72 -9.60 -17.20
N LEU A 134 5.54 -9.08 -16.28
CA LEU A 134 5.13 -8.88 -14.88
C LEU A 134 3.99 -7.87 -14.76
N VAL A 135 4.10 -6.72 -15.45
CA VAL A 135 3.07 -5.67 -15.45
C VAL A 135 1.78 -6.19 -16.08
N GLU A 136 1.88 -6.90 -17.22
CA GLU A 136 0.71 -7.50 -17.87
C GLU A 136 0.05 -8.57 -17.00
N GLN A 137 0.84 -9.42 -16.36
CA GLN A 137 0.32 -10.42 -15.41
C GLN A 137 -0.47 -9.75 -14.28
N HIS A 138 0.08 -8.70 -13.69
CA HIS A 138 -0.60 -7.94 -12.63
C HIS A 138 -1.95 -7.39 -13.09
N PHE A 139 -1.95 -6.63 -14.19
CA PHE A 139 -3.18 -6.00 -14.67
C PHE A 139 -4.18 -7.01 -15.26
N SER A 140 -3.71 -8.15 -15.76
CA SER A 140 -4.62 -9.20 -16.27
C SER A 140 -5.53 -9.76 -15.19
N VAL A 141 -5.03 -9.90 -13.96
CA VAL A 141 -5.84 -10.33 -12.82
C VAL A 141 -6.90 -9.28 -12.51
N LEU A 142 -6.56 -7.99 -12.50
CA LEU A 142 -7.51 -6.89 -12.21
C LEU A 142 -8.63 -6.74 -13.24
N ARG A 143 -8.41 -7.19 -14.46
CA ARG A 143 -9.40 -7.15 -15.56
C ARG A 143 -10.42 -8.29 -15.52
N GLN A 144 -10.26 -9.28 -14.62
CA GLN A 144 -11.20 -10.40 -14.54
C GLN A 144 -12.56 -9.94 -14.01
N ASP A 145 -13.64 -10.41 -14.63
CA ASP A 145 -15.01 -10.04 -14.24
C ASP A 145 -15.44 -10.63 -12.90
N GLN A 146 -14.74 -11.65 -12.41
CA GLN A 146 -15.06 -12.36 -11.17
C GLN A 146 -14.59 -11.64 -9.91
N ILE A 147 -13.71 -10.64 -10.04
CA ILE A 147 -13.16 -9.90 -8.91
C ILE A 147 -14.23 -8.99 -8.30
N THR A 148 -14.47 -9.11 -7.00
CA THR A 148 -15.15 -8.09 -6.21
C THR A 148 -14.23 -6.88 -6.07
N TYR A 149 -14.47 -5.84 -6.87
CA TYR A 149 -13.61 -4.67 -6.93
C TYR A 149 -14.27 -3.46 -6.26
N LEU A 150 -13.56 -2.85 -5.32
CA LEU A 150 -13.97 -1.62 -4.68
C LEU A 150 -12.82 -0.60 -4.80
N THR A 151 -13.09 0.57 -5.35
CA THR A 151 -12.12 1.67 -5.44
C THR A 151 -12.61 2.88 -4.66
N VAL A 152 -11.75 3.40 -3.80
CA VAL A 152 -11.99 4.61 -3.01
C VAL A 152 -10.98 5.66 -3.41
N PHE A 153 -11.44 6.84 -3.81
CA PHE A 153 -10.58 7.92 -4.27
C PHE A 153 -11.07 9.29 -3.81
N THR A 154 -10.36 10.35 -4.13
CA THR A 154 -10.68 11.72 -3.74
C THR A 154 -11.09 12.55 -4.94
N GLU A 155 -11.89 13.57 -4.71
CA GLU A 155 -12.23 14.56 -5.75
C GLU A 155 -10.98 15.29 -6.25
N LYS A 156 -10.05 15.63 -5.34
CA LYS A 156 -8.75 16.21 -5.69
C LYS A 156 -7.97 15.31 -6.64
N GLY A 157 -7.83 14.02 -6.32
CA GLY A 157 -7.12 13.06 -7.16
C GLY A 157 -7.76 12.86 -8.52
N LEU A 158 -9.10 12.87 -8.60
CA LEU A 158 -9.82 12.86 -9.87
C LEU A 158 -9.52 14.13 -10.70
N SER A 159 -9.53 15.30 -10.06
CA SER A 159 -9.16 16.58 -10.68
C SER A 159 -7.72 16.56 -11.20
N ASP A 160 -6.78 16.13 -10.36
CA ASP A 160 -5.36 16.06 -10.73
C ASP A 160 -5.15 15.10 -11.92
N LEU A 161 -5.80 13.94 -11.93
CA LEU A 161 -5.73 12.99 -13.04
C LEU A 161 -6.25 13.57 -14.35
N THR A 162 -7.40 14.25 -14.32
CA THR A 162 -8.01 14.83 -15.54
C THR A 162 -7.24 16.01 -16.09
N GLN A 163 -6.49 16.74 -15.25
CA GLN A 163 -5.68 17.90 -15.66
C GLN A 163 -4.28 17.51 -16.12
N THR A 164 -3.65 16.53 -15.45
CA THR A 164 -2.24 16.19 -15.69
C THR A 164 -2.04 14.94 -16.52
N CYS A 165 -3.01 14.05 -16.57
CA CYS A 165 -2.94 12.73 -17.18
C CYS A 165 -1.80 11.85 -16.64
N VAL A 166 -1.25 12.18 -15.44
CA VAL A 166 -0.20 11.43 -14.76
C VAL A 166 -0.81 10.42 -13.81
N LEU A 167 -0.42 9.16 -13.92
CA LEU A 167 -0.82 8.12 -13.00
C LEU A 167 0.01 8.17 -11.73
N GLN A 168 -0.64 8.35 -10.58
CA GLN A 168 0.00 8.53 -9.28
C GLN A 168 0.77 7.29 -8.81
N ASP A 169 0.27 6.10 -9.10
CA ASP A 169 0.85 4.82 -8.70
C ASP A 169 1.92 4.29 -9.64
N MET A 170 2.21 5.02 -10.73
CA MET A 170 3.25 4.67 -11.68
C MET A 170 4.45 5.60 -11.54
N PRO A 171 5.67 5.05 -11.42
CA PRO A 171 6.87 5.88 -11.40
C PRO A 171 7.02 6.68 -12.70
N PRO A 172 7.10 8.02 -12.64
CA PRO A 172 7.05 8.88 -13.85
C PRO A 172 8.24 8.68 -14.79
N GLN A 173 9.35 8.11 -14.32
CA GLN A 173 10.49 7.74 -15.17
C GLN A 173 10.16 6.56 -16.10
N TYR A 174 9.16 5.74 -15.78
CA TYR A 174 8.78 4.57 -16.59
C TYR A 174 7.51 4.78 -17.38
N VAL A 175 6.58 5.56 -16.84
CA VAL A 175 5.29 5.83 -17.47
C VAL A 175 5.08 7.35 -17.57
N PRO A 176 5.20 7.94 -18.76
CA PRO A 176 4.93 9.36 -18.96
C PRO A 176 3.43 9.65 -18.80
N PRO A 177 3.01 10.93 -18.77
CA PRO A 177 1.61 11.29 -18.83
C PRO A 177 0.89 10.59 -19.99
N LEU A 178 -0.29 10.04 -19.73
CA LEU A 178 -1.10 9.37 -20.75
C LEU A 178 -1.78 10.40 -21.65
N ASP A 179 -2.21 9.96 -22.83
CA ASP A 179 -3.04 10.82 -23.68
C ASP A 179 -4.39 11.10 -23.00
N PRO A 180 -4.93 12.34 -23.11
CA PRO A 180 -6.22 12.67 -22.52
C PRO A 180 -7.36 11.77 -22.98
N ASP A 181 -7.31 11.25 -24.21
CA ASP A 181 -8.33 10.33 -24.72
C ASP A 181 -8.28 8.97 -24.03
N ASP A 182 -7.09 8.46 -23.70
CA ASP A 182 -6.95 7.20 -22.92
C ASP A 182 -7.51 7.37 -21.50
N ILE A 183 -7.17 8.46 -20.82
CA ILE A 183 -7.73 8.77 -19.49
C ILE A 183 -9.25 8.94 -19.57
N ARG A 184 -9.75 9.66 -20.56
CA ARG A 184 -11.19 9.85 -20.75
C ARG A 184 -11.90 8.52 -20.95
N GLN A 185 -11.31 7.60 -21.73
CA GLN A 185 -11.88 6.28 -21.95
C GLN A 185 -11.87 5.43 -20.67
N MET A 186 -10.80 5.47 -19.88
CA MET A 186 -10.72 4.81 -18.58
C MET A 186 -11.82 5.32 -17.63
N LEU A 187 -11.97 6.63 -17.51
CA LEU A 187 -12.99 7.24 -16.65
C LEU A 187 -14.43 6.97 -17.11
N LYS A 188 -14.67 6.91 -18.43
CA LYS A 188 -15.97 6.50 -18.97
C LYS A 188 -16.29 5.03 -18.64
N THR A 189 -15.29 4.17 -18.70
CA THR A 189 -15.46 2.75 -18.32
C THR A 189 -15.72 2.63 -16.82
N LEU A 190 -14.95 3.33 -15.98
CA LEU A 190 -15.19 3.41 -14.54
C LEU A 190 -16.60 3.90 -14.22
N TYR A 191 -17.03 5.00 -14.87
CA TYR A 191 -18.41 5.52 -14.70
C TYR A 191 -19.47 4.46 -15.03
N LYS A 192 -19.30 3.77 -16.15
CA LYS A 192 -20.22 2.72 -16.59
C LYS A 192 -20.26 1.57 -15.58
N GLU A 193 -19.12 1.06 -15.15
CA GLU A 193 -19.03 -0.06 -14.20
C GLU A 193 -19.67 0.28 -12.84
N ILE A 194 -19.47 1.52 -12.33
CA ILE A 194 -20.14 1.99 -11.11
C ILE A 194 -21.66 2.12 -11.34
N SER A 195 -22.07 2.65 -12.49
CA SER A 195 -23.50 2.79 -12.84
C SER A 195 -24.20 1.42 -12.90
N ASP A 196 -23.56 0.45 -13.55
CA ASP A 196 -24.05 -0.90 -13.76
C ASP A 196 -23.87 -1.80 -12.50
N GLU A 197 -23.27 -1.27 -11.43
CA GLU A 197 -22.99 -1.98 -10.16
C GLU A 197 -22.06 -3.20 -10.32
N THR A 198 -21.26 -3.25 -11.38
CA THR A 198 -20.26 -4.31 -11.57
C THR A 198 -19.05 -4.11 -10.66
N ILE A 199 -18.81 -2.87 -10.23
CA ILE A 199 -17.84 -2.51 -9.20
C ILE A 199 -18.43 -1.48 -8.23
N SER A 200 -17.77 -1.32 -7.08
CA SER A 200 -18.05 -0.23 -6.14
C SER A 200 -17.02 0.88 -6.27
N GLY A 201 -17.47 2.09 -6.60
CA GLY A 201 -16.62 3.29 -6.65
C GLY A 201 -17.11 4.35 -5.68
N LEU A 202 -16.22 4.85 -4.83
CA LEU A 202 -16.53 5.81 -3.77
C LEU A 202 -15.59 7.00 -3.83
N ILE A 203 -16.13 8.21 -3.72
CA ILE A 203 -15.33 9.44 -3.56
C ILE A 203 -15.36 9.87 -2.11
N LEU A 204 -14.20 10.08 -1.51
CA LEU A 204 -14.06 10.59 -0.15
C LEU A 204 -14.45 12.06 -0.08
N ARG A 205 -15.20 12.44 0.97
CA ARG A 205 -15.48 13.83 1.29
C ARG A 205 -14.25 14.51 1.88
N PRO A 206 -13.82 15.67 1.37
CA PRO A 206 -12.53 16.28 1.74
C PRO A 206 -12.45 16.74 3.21
N THR A 207 -13.59 16.83 3.89
CA THR A 207 -13.68 17.38 5.26
C THR A 207 -13.38 16.38 6.36
N HIS A 208 -13.38 15.08 6.07
CA HIS A 208 -13.34 14.04 7.11
C HIS A 208 -12.08 13.18 7.07
N LEU A 209 -11.57 12.88 5.89
CA LEU A 209 -10.40 12.04 5.72
C LEU A 209 -9.55 12.56 4.57
N GLN A 210 -8.30 12.90 4.85
CA GLN A 210 -7.34 13.29 3.84
C GLN A 210 -6.45 12.10 3.50
N LEU A 211 -6.43 11.72 2.24
CA LEU A 211 -5.55 10.70 1.72
C LEU A 211 -4.32 11.37 1.09
N PRO A 212 -3.10 11.02 1.54
CA PRO A 212 -1.89 11.54 0.92
C PRO A 212 -1.81 11.15 -0.55
N ASP A 213 -1.46 12.11 -1.41
CA ASP A 213 -1.40 11.92 -2.87
C ASP A 213 -0.36 10.88 -3.32
N TYR A 214 0.56 10.50 -2.43
CA TYR A 214 1.65 9.58 -2.71
C TYR A 214 1.42 8.16 -2.17
N LEU A 215 0.30 7.89 -1.53
CA LEU A 215 -0.01 6.56 -0.98
C LEU A 215 -1.12 5.88 -1.74
N THR A 216 -0.92 4.61 -2.01
CA THR A 216 -1.94 3.68 -2.48
C THR A 216 -2.00 2.50 -1.51
N ILE A 217 -3.20 2.16 -1.06
CA ILE A 217 -3.42 1.03 -0.18
C ILE A 217 -4.28 0.01 -0.93
N TYR A 218 -3.77 -1.20 -1.06
CA TYR A 218 -4.51 -2.34 -1.60
C TYR A 218 -4.79 -3.33 -0.49
N VAL A 219 -6.04 -3.72 -0.35
CA VAL A 219 -6.46 -4.76 0.59
C VAL A 219 -7.02 -5.93 -0.21
N THR A 220 -6.40 -7.09 -0.05
CA THR A 220 -6.74 -8.33 -0.71
C THR A 220 -7.03 -9.42 0.32
N SER A 221 -7.39 -10.61 -0.11
CA SER A 221 -7.53 -11.76 0.80
C SER A 221 -6.19 -12.23 1.40
N THR A 222 -5.06 -11.85 0.79
CA THR A 222 -3.71 -12.26 1.21
C THR A 222 -3.00 -11.24 2.09
N GLY A 223 -3.50 -10.01 2.18
CA GLY A 223 -2.88 -8.97 2.99
C GLY A 223 -3.20 -7.54 2.57
N ILE A 224 -2.48 -6.63 3.18
CA ILE A 224 -2.53 -5.19 2.89
C ILE A 224 -1.20 -4.81 2.25
N HIS A 225 -1.27 -4.15 1.11
CA HIS A 225 -0.12 -3.52 0.47
C HIS A 225 -0.27 -2.01 0.54
N ILE A 226 0.74 -1.33 1.09
CA ILE A 226 0.84 0.13 1.10
C ILE A 226 1.98 0.50 0.17
N TYR A 227 1.63 1.09 -0.94
CA TYR A 227 2.55 1.40 -2.03
C TYR A 227 2.74 2.91 -2.19
N THR A 228 3.96 3.32 -2.53
CA THR A 228 4.27 4.71 -2.87
C THR A 228 5.32 4.79 -3.97
N THR A 229 5.14 5.79 -4.84
CA THR A 229 6.11 6.15 -5.89
C THR A 229 6.82 7.47 -5.60
N ASN A 230 6.60 8.08 -4.43
CA ASN A 230 7.13 9.40 -4.11
C ASN A 230 8.56 9.34 -3.55
N ALA A 231 9.55 9.50 -4.42
CA ALA A 231 10.96 9.54 -4.06
C ALA A 231 11.33 10.70 -3.12
N PHE A 232 10.62 11.83 -3.17
CA PHE A 232 10.91 12.99 -2.32
C PHE A 232 10.58 12.72 -0.86
N VAL A 233 9.53 11.94 -0.60
CA VAL A 233 9.11 11.61 0.78
C VAL A 233 9.96 10.49 1.36
N PHE A 234 10.28 9.46 0.57
CA PHE A 234 10.91 8.23 1.08
C PHE A 234 12.30 7.96 0.49
N GLY A 235 12.76 8.80 -0.43
CA GLY A 235 14.08 8.68 -1.06
C GLY A 235 14.26 7.44 -1.94
N ALA A 236 13.17 6.79 -2.32
CA ALA A 236 13.13 5.69 -3.28
C ALA A 236 12.00 5.94 -4.27
N TYR A 237 12.18 5.52 -5.53
CA TYR A 237 11.17 5.70 -6.58
C TYR A 237 9.93 4.86 -6.38
N CYS A 238 10.02 3.79 -5.62
CA CYS A 238 8.90 2.99 -5.16
C CYS A 238 9.23 2.38 -3.80
N CYS A 239 8.22 2.16 -3.01
CA CYS A 239 8.30 1.38 -1.78
C CYS A 239 6.98 0.65 -1.60
N ASN A 240 7.03 -0.64 -1.30
CA ASN A 240 5.88 -1.44 -0.91
C ASN A 240 6.06 -1.92 0.52
N ILE A 241 5.00 -1.76 1.30
CA ILE A 241 4.86 -2.37 2.62
C ILE A 241 3.80 -3.45 2.50
N HIS A 242 4.14 -4.66 2.88
CA HIS A 242 3.21 -5.78 2.93
C HIS A 242 2.94 -6.19 4.38
N ILE A 243 1.66 -6.27 4.75
CA ILE A 243 1.17 -6.65 6.07
C ILE A 243 0.27 -7.87 5.90
N GLN A 244 0.62 -8.97 6.57
CA GLN A 244 -0.14 -10.23 6.53
C GLN A 244 -0.82 -10.58 7.86
N GLU A 245 -0.62 -9.77 8.90
CA GLU A 245 -1.24 -10.02 10.19
C GLU A 245 -2.78 -9.96 10.07
N HIS A 246 -3.43 -11.07 10.44
CA HIS A 246 -4.85 -11.31 10.17
C HIS A 246 -5.79 -10.25 10.79
N SER A 247 -5.52 -9.83 12.02
CA SER A 247 -6.39 -8.87 12.72
C SER A 247 -6.32 -7.49 12.07
N LEU A 248 -5.13 -7.04 11.66
CA LEU A 248 -4.95 -5.79 10.93
C LEU A 248 -5.64 -5.84 9.56
N CYS A 249 -5.43 -6.92 8.81
CA CYS A 249 -6.07 -7.11 7.51
C CYS A 249 -7.61 -7.09 7.63
N LYS A 250 -8.15 -7.74 8.65
CA LYS A 250 -9.59 -7.74 8.93
C LYS A 250 -10.11 -6.35 9.23
N ILE A 251 -9.43 -5.60 10.13
CA ILE A 251 -9.83 -4.23 10.50
C ILE A 251 -9.86 -3.31 9.27
N PHE A 252 -8.81 -3.35 8.45
CA PHE A 252 -8.75 -2.55 7.21
C PHE A 252 -9.86 -2.93 6.23
N SER A 253 -10.07 -4.22 6.00
CA SER A 253 -11.13 -4.70 5.11
C SER A 253 -12.51 -4.31 5.61
N GLU A 254 -12.79 -4.44 6.91
CA GLU A 254 -14.07 -4.02 7.50
C GLU A 254 -14.27 -2.50 7.43
N PHE A 255 -13.22 -1.72 7.69
CA PHE A 255 -13.29 -0.26 7.53
C PHE A 255 -13.72 0.12 6.12
N ILE A 256 -13.05 -0.43 5.10
CA ILE A 256 -13.34 -0.10 3.69
C ILE A 256 -14.75 -0.59 3.29
N LYS A 257 -15.15 -1.78 3.72
CA LYS A 257 -16.50 -2.33 3.45
C LYS A 257 -17.63 -1.51 4.08
N ASN A 258 -17.34 -0.83 5.18
CA ASN A 258 -18.31 0.01 5.89
C ASN A 258 -18.33 1.48 5.40
N LEU A 259 -17.49 1.85 4.42
CA LEU A 259 -17.52 3.18 3.82
C LEU A 259 -18.80 3.49 3.05
N PRO A 260 -19.42 2.57 2.26
CA PRO A 260 -20.66 2.85 1.57
C PRO A 260 -21.76 3.28 2.54
N GLY A 261 -22.42 4.41 2.26
CA GLY A 261 -23.45 4.97 3.12
C GLY A 261 -22.97 5.70 4.38
N SER A 262 -21.64 5.72 4.63
CA SER A 262 -21.06 6.52 5.72
C SER A 262 -20.98 8.00 5.35
N PRO A 263 -20.88 8.92 6.34
CA PRO A 263 -20.69 10.34 6.07
C PRO A 263 -19.32 10.68 5.47
N LEU A 264 -18.40 9.71 5.43
CA LEU A 264 -17.04 9.90 4.90
C LEU A 264 -16.98 9.97 3.38
N VAL A 265 -17.98 9.41 2.68
CA VAL A 265 -18.03 9.31 1.23
C VAL A 265 -19.24 10.01 0.63
N TYR A 266 -19.15 10.36 -0.63
CA TYR A 266 -20.29 10.79 -1.41
C TYR A 266 -21.21 9.58 -1.71
N THR A 267 -22.49 9.85 -1.94
CA THR A 267 -23.42 8.82 -2.42
C THR A 267 -23.03 8.34 -3.82
N LYS A 268 -23.58 7.22 -4.26
CA LYS A 268 -23.39 6.71 -5.63
C LYS A 268 -23.77 7.77 -6.68
N GLU A 269 -24.93 8.41 -6.49
CA GLU A 269 -25.40 9.44 -7.41
C GLU A 269 -24.47 10.65 -7.47
N GLU A 270 -24.04 11.17 -6.32
CA GLU A 270 -23.06 12.25 -6.23
C GLU A 270 -21.73 11.85 -6.89
N THR A 271 -21.24 10.63 -6.65
CA THR A 271 -20.01 10.09 -7.27
C THR A 271 -20.13 10.04 -8.79
N LEU A 272 -21.23 9.54 -9.34
CA LEU A 272 -21.47 9.49 -10.78
C LEU A 272 -21.58 10.90 -11.40
N ASN A 273 -22.22 11.83 -10.71
CA ASN A 273 -22.33 13.21 -11.17
C ASN A 273 -20.94 13.90 -11.21
N LEU A 274 -20.12 13.71 -10.20
CA LEU A 274 -18.75 14.23 -10.19
C LEU A 274 -17.91 13.62 -11.32
N LEU A 275 -17.92 12.30 -11.51
CA LEU A 275 -17.21 11.65 -12.60
C LEU A 275 -17.63 12.21 -13.96
N LYS A 276 -18.93 12.33 -14.21
CA LYS A 276 -19.47 12.89 -15.46
C LYS A 276 -19.00 14.32 -15.70
N GLN A 277 -18.99 15.13 -14.64
CA GLN A 277 -18.54 16.53 -14.71
C GLN A 277 -17.05 16.63 -15.08
N TYR A 278 -16.18 15.87 -14.40
CA TYR A 278 -14.74 15.86 -14.68
C TYR A 278 -14.41 15.31 -16.07
N ILE A 279 -15.10 14.24 -16.52
CA ILE A 279 -14.95 13.71 -17.89
C ILE A 279 -15.32 14.77 -18.94
N ALA A 280 -16.36 15.57 -18.70
CA ALA A 280 -16.79 16.61 -19.63
C ALA A 280 -15.83 17.81 -19.69
N LEU A 281 -15.07 18.08 -18.63
CA LEU A 281 -14.09 19.16 -18.55
C LEU A 281 -12.73 18.81 -19.17
N MET A 282 -12.49 17.53 -19.48
CA MET A 282 -11.23 17.11 -20.12
C MET A 282 -11.10 17.72 -21.52
N PRO A 283 -9.87 18.13 -21.93
CA PRO A 283 -9.60 18.72 -23.23
C PRO A 283 -9.91 17.79 -24.40
#